data_66c79fccb064cc51ad7f42b9b0aeab38
#
_entry.id   66c79fccb064cc51ad7f42b9b0aeab38
#
_cell.length_a   1.000
_cell.length_b   1.000
_cell.length_c   1.000
_cell.angle_alpha   90.00
_cell.angle_beta   90.00
_cell.angle_gamma   90.00
#
_symmetry.space_group_name_H-M   'P 1'
#
loop_
_entity.id
_entity.type
_entity.pdbx_description
1 polymer ?
#
loop_
_entity_poly.entity_id
_entity_poly.type
_entity_poly.pdbx_seq_one_letter_code
_entity_poly.pdbx_strand_id
1 'polypeptide(L)'
;MHQLDPDFLPETQGTLVRFLLNSNADIDGLLLEDGIEVHTPPHLSPQLSRALQPGSTISVRGVKPRHANVIVAVAIDPPQGPRILDEGPGHAGKPASRPHADKRATECTGTIKALLHGPKGDVHGILLTDGIIVRFPPHCAAHFADLLRIGRPLTARGDSITTSHGTVIDATALGKQATACVDIARAAKPPKPRHH
;
A
#
# COMPACT_ATOMS: atom_id res chain seq x y z
N MET A 1 13.84 24.34 -9.39
CA MET A 1 13.31 22.98 -9.44
C MET A 1 12.41 22.91 -10.67
N HIS A 2 12.77 22.10 -11.68
CA HIS A 2 11.85 21.87 -12.80
C HIS A 2 10.71 21.00 -12.27
N GLN A 3 9.55 21.61 -12.13
CA GLN A 3 8.30 20.88 -11.85
C GLN A 3 8.02 20.06 -13.11
N LEU A 4 7.95 18.74 -12.96
CA LEU A 4 7.56 17.86 -14.06
C LEU A 4 6.15 18.22 -14.47
N ASP A 5 5.99 18.70 -15.70
CA ASP A 5 4.67 18.98 -16.25
C ASP A 5 3.93 17.64 -16.46
N PRO A 6 2.82 17.41 -15.75
CA PRO A 6 2.08 16.16 -15.83
C PRO A 6 1.62 15.80 -17.23
N ASP A 7 1.38 16.80 -18.10
CA ASP A 7 0.85 16.58 -19.43
C ASP A 7 1.84 15.91 -20.39
N PHE A 8 3.13 15.90 -20.06
CA PHE A 8 4.15 15.15 -20.79
C PHE A 8 4.37 13.72 -20.27
N LEU A 9 3.71 13.33 -19.19
CA LEU A 9 3.83 11.97 -18.64
C LEU A 9 2.85 11.01 -19.31
N PRO A 10 3.23 9.72 -19.42
CA PRO A 10 2.31 8.69 -19.91
C PRO A 10 1.01 8.66 -19.10
N GLU A 11 -0.09 8.57 -19.82
CA GLU A 11 -1.44 8.43 -19.25
C GLU A 11 -1.85 6.97 -19.22
N THR A 12 -2.46 6.54 -18.13
CA THR A 12 -3.09 5.24 -17.99
C THR A 12 -4.49 5.43 -17.46
N GLN A 13 -5.49 4.90 -18.18
CA GLN A 13 -6.88 4.84 -17.74
C GLN A 13 -7.20 3.51 -17.08
N GLY A 14 -8.04 3.53 -16.05
CA GLY A 14 -8.50 2.31 -15.41
C GLY A 14 -9.66 2.56 -14.44
N THR A 15 -10.33 1.47 -14.07
CA THR A 15 -11.40 1.51 -13.07
C THR A 15 -10.83 1.21 -11.70
N LEU A 16 -11.10 2.09 -10.73
CA LEU A 16 -10.70 1.91 -9.34
C LEU A 16 -11.46 0.75 -8.71
N VAL A 17 -10.75 -0.27 -8.28
CA VAL A 17 -11.31 -1.40 -7.53
C VAL A 17 -11.37 -1.08 -6.05
N ARG A 18 -10.30 -0.52 -5.51
CA ARG A 18 -10.19 -0.17 -4.10
C ARG A 18 -9.04 0.78 -3.80
N PHE A 19 -9.12 1.40 -2.64
CA PHE A 19 -7.99 2.11 -2.04
C PHE A 19 -7.00 1.13 -1.41
N LEU A 20 -5.72 1.47 -1.48
CA LEU A 20 -4.67 0.82 -0.72
C LEU A 20 -4.28 1.73 0.45
N LEU A 21 -4.14 1.13 1.63
CA LEU A 21 -3.90 1.86 2.87
C LEU A 21 -2.48 1.57 3.38
N ASN A 22 -1.81 2.60 3.89
CA ASN A 22 -0.57 2.45 4.63
C ASN A 22 -0.83 2.00 6.09
N SER A 23 0.22 1.78 6.88
CA SER A 23 0.13 1.36 8.28
C SER A 23 -0.61 2.33 9.21
N ASN A 24 -0.83 3.57 8.77
CA ASN A 24 -1.61 4.59 9.49
C ASN A 24 -3.04 4.71 8.97
N ALA A 25 -3.45 3.83 8.05
CA ALA A 25 -4.74 3.84 7.36
C ALA A 25 -4.99 5.08 6.48
N ASP A 26 -3.94 5.78 6.06
CA ASP A 26 -4.03 6.77 5.00
C ASP A 26 -4.00 6.06 3.64
N ILE A 27 -4.73 6.62 2.67
CA ILE A 27 -4.65 6.14 1.29
C ILE A 27 -3.26 6.49 0.75
N ASP A 28 -2.47 5.48 0.43
CA ASP A 28 -1.15 5.59 -0.19
C ASP A 28 -1.09 4.94 -1.57
N GLY A 29 -2.24 4.45 -2.05
CA GLY A 29 -2.35 3.88 -3.38
C GLY A 29 -3.77 3.52 -3.78
N LEU A 30 -3.89 3.16 -5.05
CA LEU A 30 -5.12 2.72 -5.70
C LEU A 30 -4.85 1.40 -6.41
N LEU A 31 -5.79 0.46 -6.37
CA LEU A 31 -5.74 -0.76 -7.16
C LEU A 31 -6.75 -0.64 -8.29
N LEU A 32 -6.29 -0.78 -9.53
CA LEU A 32 -7.13 -0.77 -10.72
C LEU A 32 -7.58 -2.18 -11.11
N GLU A 33 -8.62 -2.28 -11.92
CA GLU A 33 -9.25 -3.53 -12.33
C GLU A 33 -8.30 -4.48 -13.08
N ASP A 34 -7.36 -3.92 -13.83
CA ASP A 34 -6.31 -4.65 -14.55
C ASP A 34 -5.14 -5.11 -13.66
N GLY A 35 -5.21 -4.86 -12.35
CA GLY A 35 -4.19 -5.20 -11.37
C GLY A 35 -3.03 -4.20 -11.29
N ILE A 36 -3.11 -3.07 -11.97
CA ILE A 36 -2.14 -1.99 -11.82
C ILE A 36 -2.31 -1.35 -10.45
N GLU A 37 -1.19 -1.21 -9.74
CA GLU A 37 -1.10 -0.44 -8.51
C GLU A 37 -0.70 1.00 -8.84
N VAL A 38 -1.47 1.97 -8.36
CA VAL A 38 -1.13 3.39 -8.47
C VAL A 38 -0.64 3.84 -7.11
N HIS A 39 0.64 4.17 -7.00
CA HIS A 39 1.21 4.71 -5.77
C HIS A 39 0.95 6.22 -5.68
N THR A 40 0.45 6.65 -4.53
CA THR A 40 0.13 8.06 -4.23
C THR A 40 0.73 8.46 -2.89
N PRO A 41 1.21 9.71 -2.75
CA PRO A 41 1.66 10.20 -1.45
C PRO A 41 0.52 10.24 -0.43
N PRO A 42 0.76 9.86 0.84
CA PRO A 42 -0.27 9.82 1.89
C PRO A 42 -0.95 11.17 2.16
N HIS A 43 -0.27 12.29 1.88
CA HIS A 43 -0.86 13.63 2.07
C HIS A 43 -2.04 13.90 1.11
N LEU A 44 -2.15 13.16 0.00
CA LEU A 44 -3.28 13.24 -0.93
C LEU A 44 -4.50 12.44 -0.44
N SER A 45 -4.38 11.62 0.60
CA SER A 45 -5.45 10.76 1.11
C SER A 45 -6.80 11.48 1.29
N PRO A 46 -6.87 12.69 1.89
CA PRO A 46 -8.15 13.41 2.02
C PRO A 46 -8.77 13.84 0.68
N GLN A 47 -7.95 14.19 -0.30
CA GLN A 47 -8.42 14.58 -1.64
C GLN A 47 -8.92 13.36 -2.40
N LEU A 48 -8.16 12.26 -2.39
CA LEU A 48 -8.52 11.00 -3.03
C LEU A 48 -9.82 10.44 -2.46
N SER A 49 -9.96 10.44 -1.13
CA SER A 49 -11.16 9.95 -0.44
C SER A 49 -12.43 10.74 -0.79
N ARG A 50 -12.31 12.03 -1.12
CA ARG A 50 -13.45 12.88 -1.50
C ARG A 50 -13.80 12.79 -2.98
N ALA A 51 -12.80 12.64 -3.84
CA ALA A 51 -12.96 12.70 -5.28
C ALA A 51 -13.22 11.33 -5.93
N LEU A 52 -12.84 10.25 -5.29
CA LEU A 52 -12.86 8.91 -5.85
C LEU A 52 -13.65 7.94 -4.98
N GLN A 53 -14.23 6.94 -5.62
CA GLN A 53 -14.84 5.79 -4.96
C GLN A 53 -14.59 4.52 -5.81
N PRO A 54 -14.63 3.32 -5.22
CA PRO A 54 -14.60 2.08 -5.99
C PRO A 54 -15.63 2.09 -7.12
N GLY A 55 -15.23 1.68 -8.32
CA GLY A 55 -16.02 1.79 -9.56
C GLY A 55 -15.78 3.05 -10.37
N SER A 56 -15.08 4.06 -9.85
CA SER A 56 -14.70 5.25 -10.60
C SER A 56 -13.71 4.91 -11.72
N THR A 57 -13.98 5.40 -12.94
CA THR A 57 -12.99 5.40 -14.01
C THR A 57 -12.12 6.65 -13.86
N ILE A 58 -10.81 6.43 -13.79
CA ILE A 58 -9.81 7.48 -13.56
C ILE A 58 -8.75 7.46 -14.64
N SER A 59 -8.14 8.62 -14.91
CA SER A 59 -6.88 8.72 -15.64
C SER A 59 -5.74 9.06 -14.70
N VAL A 60 -4.63 8.34 -14.83
CA VAL A 60 -3.44 8.53 -14.01
C VAL A 60 -2.27 8.89 -14.91
N ARG A 61 -1.57 9.97 -14.59
CA ARG A 61 -0.32 10.36 -15.23
C ARG A 61 0.82 10.17 -14.24
N GLY A 62 1.84 9.43 -14.66
CA GLY A 62 2.93 9.11 -13.74
C GLY A 62 4.05 8.31 -14.37
N VAL A 63 4.99 7.88 -13.53
CA VAL A 63 6.17 7.13 -13.93
C VAL A 63 5.98 5.65 -13.60
N LYS A 64 6.30 4.76 -14.55
CA LYS A 64 6.28 3.32 -14.40
C LYS A 64 7.70 2.79 -14.14
N PRO A 65 7.99 2.20 -12.97
CA PRO A 65 9.23 1.46 -12.75
C PRO A 65 9.33 0.26 -13.71
N ARG A 66 10.53 -0.07 -14.17
CA ARG A 66 10.74 -1.08 -15.23
C ARG A 66 10.31 -2.50 -14.87
N HIS A 67 10.21 -2.84 -13.60
CA HIS A 67 10.02 -4.23 -13.14
C HIS A 67 8.82 -4.44 -12.23
N ALA A 68 7.90 -3.48 -12.19
CA ALA A 68 6.70 -3.59 -11.37
C ALA A 68 5.47 -3.09 -12.11
N ASN A 69 4.32 -3.68 -11.82
CA ASN A 69 3.02 -3.22 -12.34
C ASN A 69 2.47 -2.07 -11.48
N VAL A 70 3.33 -1.07 -11.27
CA VAL A 70 3.08 0.09 -10.42
C VAL A 70 3.21 1.36 -11.25
N ILE A 71 2.37 2.35 -11.01
CA ILE A 71 2.50 3.72 -11.50
C ILE A 71 2.71 4.63 -10.29
N VAL A 72 3.80 5.36 -10.27
CA VAL A 72 3.98 6.45 -9.30
C VAL A 72 3.27 7.67 -9.86
N ALA A 73 2.11 8.00 -9.28
CA ALA A 73 1.25 9.05 -9.80
C ALA A 73 1.84 10.43 -9.51
N VAL A 74 1.78 11.30 -10.52
CA VAL A 74 2.03 12.73 -10.42
C VAL A 74 0.73 13.51 -10.53
N ALA A 75 -0.22 13.01 -11.33
CA ALA A 75 -1.55 13.58 -11.48
C ALA A 75 -2.59 12.46 -11.60
N ILE A 76 -3.77 12.71 -11.04
CA ILE A 76 -4.94 11.84 -11.16
C ILE A 76 -6.12 12.70 -11.59
N ASP A 77 -6.76 12.32 -12.68
CA ASP A 77 -7.97 12.93 -13.18
C ASP A 77 -9.17 12.08 -12.73
N PRO A 78 -9.98 12.56 -11.76
CA PRO A 78 -11.21 11.89 -11.37
C PRO A 78 -12.28 12.00 -12.45
N PRO A 79 -13.34 11.16 -12.41
CA PRO A 79 -14.44 11.26 -13.40
C PRO A 79 -15.18 12.59 -13.33
N GLN A 80 -15.15 13.24 -12.18
CA GLN A 80 -15.74 14.55 -11.93
C GLN A 80 -14.86 15.35 -10.96
N GLY A 81 -14.76 16.66 -11.23
CA GLY A 81 -13.99 17.56 -10.37
C GLY A 81 -12.59 17.86 -10.89
N PRO A 82 -11.81 18.61 -10.12
CA PRO A 82 -10.49 19.05 -10.54
C PRO A 82 -9.48 17.91 -10.48
N ARG A 83 -8.45 18.00 -11.33
CA ARG A 83 -7.26 17.17 -11.31
C ARG A 83 -6.59 17.22 -9.94
N ILE A 84 -6.21 16.07 -9.42
CA ILE A 84 -5.43 15.92 -8.19
C ILE A 84 -3.95 15.86 -8.57
N LEU A 85 -3.17 16.80 -8.06
CA LEU A 85 -1.72 16.91 -8.33
C LEU A 85 -0.92 16.62 -7.09
N ASP A 86 0.20 15.93 -7.25
CA ASP A 86 1.21 15.84 -6.21
C ASP A 86 2.12 17.08 -6.27
N GLU A 87 1.76 18.12 -5.55
CA GLU A 87 2.54 19.35 -5.41
C GLU A 87 3.59 19.26 -4.29
N GLY A 88 3.75 18.08 -3.71
CA GLY A 88 4.62 17.84 -2.57
C GLY A 88 3.98 18.21 -1.22
N PRO A 89 4.64 17.85 -0.10
CA PRO A 89 4.04 17.97 1.25
C PRO A 89 3.86 19.40 1.75
N GLY A 90 4.34 20.40 1.02
CA GLY A 90 4.28 21.81 1.43
C GLY A 90 2.98 22.54 1.10
N HIS A 91 2.16 22.04 0.19
CA HIS A 91 0.93 22.69 -0.29
C HIS A 91 -0.35 22.03 0.27
N ALA A 92 -0.29 20.77 0.64
CA ALA A 92 -1.33 20.17 1.47
C ALA A 92 -1.05 20.60 2.92
N GLY A 93 -1.93 21.39 3.51
CA GLY A 93 -1.85 21.73 4.93
C GLY A 93 -1.49 20.47 5.72
N LYS A 94 -0.71 20.63 6.83
CA LYS A 94 -0.32 19.52 7.71
C LYS A 94 -1.47 18.53 7.78
N PRO A 95 -1.24 17.23 7.50
CA PRO A 95 -2.28 16.25 7.69
C PRO A 95 -2.83 16.48 9.08
N ALA A 96 -4.12 16.82 9.16
CA ALA A 96 -4.77 16.96 10.45
C ALA A 96 -4.41 15.68 11.19
N SER A 97 -3.72 15.82 12.34
CA SER A 97 -3.44 14.69 13.21
C SER A 97 -4.80 14.05 13.47
N ARG A 98 -5.08 12.97 12.73
CA ARG A 98 -6.28 12.18 13.00
C ARG A 98 -6.15 11.79 14.47
N PRO A 99 -7.21 11.96 15.29
CA PRO A 99 -7.22 11.35 16.60
C PRO A 99 -6.79 9.93 16.37
N HIS A 100 -5.83 9.43 17.16
CA HIS A 100 -5.22 8.11 17.01
C HIS A 100 -6.32 7.12 16.69
N ALA A 101 -6.38 6.68 15.41
CA ALA A 101 -7.29 5.62 15.03
C ALA A 101 -7.00 4.47 15.99
N ASP A 102 -8.03 3.96 16.66
CA ASP A 102 -7.89 2.94 17.69
C ASP A 102 -7.13 1.75 17.13
N LYS A 103 -5.83 1.72 17.41
CA LYS A 103 -4.99 0.58 17.07
C LYS A 103 -5.36 -0.56 17.98
N ARG A 104 -5.70 -1.71 17.37
CA ARG A 104 -6.04 -2.91 18.12
C ARG A 104 -5.06 -4.02 17.78
N ALA A 105 -4.46 -4.61 18.80
CA ALA A 105 -3.68 -5.84 18.64
C ALA A 105 -4.58 -6.91 18.01
N THR A 106 -4.16 -7.44 16.86
CA THR A 106 -4.96 -8.32 16.02
C THR A 106 -4.10 -9.45 15.50
N GLU A 107 -4.72 -10.62 15.38
CA GLU A 107 -4.23 -11.75 14.61
C GLU A 107 -5.24 -12.03 13.51
N CYS A 108 -4.80 -12.15 12.28
CA CYS A 108 -5.65 -12.56 11.16
C CYS A 108 -4.98 -13.67 10.36
N THR A 109 -5.79 -14.56 9.82
CA THR A 109 -5.38 -15.59 8.86
C THR A 109 -6.23 -15.46 7.62
N GLY A 110 -5.61 -15.42 6.46
CA GLY A 110 -6.29 -15.32 5.17
C GLY A 110 -5.43 -15.83 4.03
N THR A 111 -6.03 -15.90 2.85
CA THR A 111 -5.32 -16.27 1.62
C THR A 111 -4.81 -15.04 0.90
N ILE A 112 -3.58 -15.06 0.45
CA ILE A 112 -2.97 -13.94 -0.29
C ILE A 112 -3.62 -13.84 -1.65
N LYS A 113 -4.26 -12.69 -1.92
CA LYS A 113 -4.87 -12.34 -3.21
C LYS A 113 -3.89 -11.62 -4.12
N ALA A 114 -3.10 -10.71 -3.55
CA ALA A 114 -2.11 -9.92 -4.30
C ALA A 114 -0.94 -9.51 -3.40
N LEU A 115 0.22 -9.31 -4.01
CA LEU A 115 1.35 -8.64 -3.38
C LEU A 115 1.24 -7.15 -3.66
N LEU A 116 1.55 -6.31 -2.69
CA LEU A 116 1.53 -4.86 -2.81
C LEU A 116 2.95 -4.31 -2.87
N HIS A 117 3.18 -3.41 -3.82
CA HIS A 117 4.51 -2.91 -4.13
C HIS A 117 4.65 -1.43 -3.79
N GLY A 118 5.84 -1.06 -3.35
CA GLY A 118 6.22 0.33 -3.17
C GLY A 118 6.59 1.01 -4.49
N PRO A 119 6.90 2.32 -4.45
CA PRO A 119 7.19 3.10 -5.64
C PRO A 119 8.45 2.64 -6.39
N LYS A 120 9.30 1.84 -5.76
CA LYS A 120 10.50 1.22 -6.37
C LYS A 120 10.25 -0.22 -6.85
N GLY A 121 9.05 -0.76 -6.65
CA GLY A 121 8.68 -2.12 -7.02
C GLY A 121 9.02 -3.18 -5.95
N ASP A 122 9.47 -2.79 -4.78
CA ASP A 122 9.70 -3.67 -3.64
C ASP A 122 8.37 -4.08 -2.98
N VAL A 123 8.26 -5.34 -2.58
CA VAL A 123 7.08 -5.83 -1.86
C VAL A 123 7.09 -5.29 -0.44
N HIS A 124 6.06 -4.55 -0.05
CA HIS A 124 5.89 -3.99 1.29
C HIS A 124 4.54 -4.28 1.92
N GLY A 125 3.77 -5.15 1.33
CA GLY A 125 2.47 -5.56 1.86
C GLY A 125 1.80 -6.61 1.01
N ILE A 126 0.67 -7.06 1.48
CA ILE A 126 -0.21 -8.01 0.80
C ILE A 126 -1.67 -7.59 0.97
N LEU A 127 -2.47 -8.00 0.01
CA LEU A 127 -3.91 -7.96 0.07
C LEU A 127 -4.42 -9.39 0.25
N LEU A 128 -5.23 -9.62 1.28
CA LEU A 128 -5.91 -10.88 1.51
C LEU A 128 -7.24 -10.96 0.75
N THR A 129 -7.76 -12.15 0.56
CA THR A 129 -9.03 -12.39 -0.17
C THR A 129 -10.25 -11.77 0.50
N ASP A 130 -10.22 -11.60 1.82
CA ASP A 130 -11.25 -10.91 2.61
C ASP A 130 -11.14 -9.37 2.55
N GLY A 131 -10.11 -8.84 1.88
CA GLY A 131 -9.89 -7.42 1.69
C GLY A 131 -9.01 -6.76 2.74
N ILE A 132 -8.52 -7.50 3.74
CA ILE A 132 -7.56 -6.97 4.72
C ILE A 132 -6.22 -6.73 4.03
N ILE A 133 -5.62 -5.57 4.30
CA ILE A 133 -4.28 -5.21 3.88
C ILE A 133 -3.32 -5.50 5.04
N VAL A 134 -2.24 -6.20 4.77
CA VAL A 134 -1.15 -6.42 5.74
C VAL A 134 0.08 -5.69 5.24
N ARG A 135 0.60 -4.77 6.04
CA ARG A 135 1.80 -3.98 5.74
C ARG A 135 2.97 -4.49 6.58
N PHE A 136 4.15 -4.47 5.98
CA PHE A 136 5.41 -4.81 6.62
C PHE A 136 6.56 -4.07 5.93
N PRO A 137 7.72 -3.89 6.63
CA PRO A 137 8.87 -3.24 6.03
C PRO A 137 9.40 -4.01 4.81
N PRO A 138 9.73 -3.34 3.69
CA PRO A 138 10.13 -4.00 2.45
C PRO A 138 11.39 -4.88 2.58
N HIS A 139 12.33 -4.49 3.44
CA HIS A 139 13.55 -5.28 3.70
C HIS A 139 13.28 -6.66 4.31
N CYS A 140 12.07 -6.91 4.83
CA CYS A 140 11.67 -8.20 5.38
C CYS A 140 11.12 -9.14 4.31
N ALA A 141 10.70 -8.63 3.16
CA ALA A 141 10.03 -9.43 2.13
C ALA A 141 10.86 -10.63 1.65
N ALA A 142 12.17 -10.45 1.51
CA ALA A 142 13.08 -11.54 1.11
C ALA A 142 13.12 -12.68 2.13
N HIS A 143 13.04 -12.36 3.44
CA HIS A 143 13.02 -13.37 4.50
C HIS A 143 11.75 -14.22 4.48
N PHE A 144 10.63 -13.62 4.07
CA PHE A 144 9.32 -14.27 4.00
C PHE A 144 8.93 -14.69 2.57
N ALA A 145 9.86 -14.71 1.61
CA ALA A 145 9.57 -14.97 0.20
C ALA A 145 8.76 -16.26 -0.04
N ASP A 146 9.01 -17.32 0.72
CA ASP A 146 8.26 -18.58 0.61
C ASP A 146 6.82 -18.49 1.12
N LEU A 147 6.54 -17.54 2.01
CA LEU A 147 5.19 -17.27 2.52
C LEU A 147 4.44 -16.31 1.60
N LEU A 148 5.13 -15.34 1.00
CA LEU A 148 4.56 -14.25 0.21
C LEU A 148 4.27 -14.70 -1.22
N ARG A 149 3.40 -15.69 -1.37
CA ARG A 149 2.96 -16.22 -2.68
C ARG A 149 1.44 -16.13 -2.80
N ILE A 150 0.96 -15.63 -3.93
CA ILE A 150 -0.47 -15.56 -4.25
C ILE A 150 -1.10 -16.95 -4.12
N GLY A 151 -2.29 -17.02 -3.51
CA GLY A 151 -3.02 -18.25 -3.25
C GLY A 151 -2.57 -19.03 -2.02
N ARG A 152 -1.53 -18.59 -1.31
CA ARG A 152 -1.07 -19.23 -0.07
C ARG A 152 -1.78 -18.65 1.16
N PRO A 153 -2.03 -19.49 2.17
CA PRO A 153 -2.50 -19.01 3.47
C PRO A 153 -1.37 -18.25 4.18
N LEU A 154 -1.75 -17.18 4.86
CA LEU A 154 -0.84 -16.39 5.68
C LEU A 154 -1.56 -15.96 6.96
N THR A 155 -0.85 -16.06 8.08
CA THR A 155 -1.24 -15.46 9.35
C THR A 155 -0.36 -14.27 9.65
N ALA A 156 -0.98 -13.16 10.00
CA ALA A 156 -0.32 -11.92 10.40
C ALA A 156 -0.75 -11.53 11.81
N ARG A 157 0.21 -11.08 12.62
CA ARG A 157 -0.03 -10.42 13.91
C ARG A 157 0.48 -9.00 13.84
N GLY A 158 -0.22 -8.09 14.46
CA GLY A 158 0.16 -6.69 14.50
C GLY A 158 -0.96 -5.81 15.00
N ASP A 159 -0.82 -4.51 14.77
CA ASP A 159 -1.82 -3.53 15.13
C ASP A 159 -2.72 -3.25 13.93
N SER A 160 -4.03 -3.39 14.11
CA SER A 160 -5.01 -3.09 13.06
C SER A 160 -5.67 -1.73 13.23
N ILE A 161 -5.96 -1.11 12.11
CA ILE A 161 -6.81 0.09 12.00
C ILE A 161 -7.90 -0.21 10.98
N THR A 162 -9.15 0.07 11.33
CA THR A 162 -10.29 -0.06 10.42
C THR A 162 -10.88 1.30 10.11
N THR A 163 -11.10 1.57 8.82
CA THR A 163 -11.73 2.79 8.31
C THR A 163 -12.86 2.45 7.35
N SER A 164 -13.56 3.46 6.83
CA SER A 164 -14.54 3.29 5.76
C SER A 164 -13.94 2.74 4.46
N HIS A 165 -12.62 2.82 4.29
CA HIS A 165 -11.88 2.34 3.11
C HIS A 165 -11.33 0.92 3.27
N GLY A 166 -11.44 0.33 4.45
CA GLY A 166 -11.00 -1.02 4.75
C GLY A 166 -10.20 -1.14 6.04
N THR A 167 -9.64 -2.32 6.25
CA THR A 167 -8.80 -2.66 7.39
C THR A 167 -7.36 -2.86 6.94
N VAL A 168 -6.43 -2.26 7.67
CA VAL A 168 -4.99 -2.48 7.52
C VAL A 168 -4.42 -3.02 8.81
N ILE A 169 -3.47 -3.94 8.70
CA ILE A 169 -2.67 -4.48 9.80
C ILE A 169 -1.22 -4.08 9.57
N ASP A 170 -0.64 -3.39 10.53
CA ASP A 170 0.80 -3.14 10.60
C ASP A 170 1.44 -4.35 11.29
N ALA A 171 2.00 -5.25 10.46
CA ALA A 171 2.42 -6.56 10.94
C ALA A 171 3.71 -6.48 11.75
N THR A 172 3.70 -7.13 12.91
CA THR A 172 4.87 -7.39 13.75
C THR A 172 5.38 -8.82 13.62
N ALA A 173 4.54 -9.75 13.15
CA ALA A 173 4.92 -11.13 12.88
C ALA A 173 4.10 -11.72 11.72
N LEU A 174 4.73 -12.60 10.93
CA LEU A 174 4.13 -13.32 9.81
C LEU A 174 4.43 -14.82 9.91
N GLY A 175 3.49 -15.65 9.46
CA GLY A 175 3.65 -17.11 9.45
C GLY A 175 2.62 -17.83 8.58
N LYS A 176 2.79 -19.14 8.42
CA LYS A 176 1.81 -20.00 7.73
C LYS A 176 0.53 -20.21 8.55
N GLN A 177 0.68 -20.19 9.87
CA GLN A 177 -0.37 -20.39 10.86
C GLN A 177 0.01 -19.69 12.16
N ALA A 178 -0.95 -19.49 13.05
CA ALA A 178 -0.77 -18.74 14.30
C ALA A 178 0.40 -19.24 15.17
N THR A 179 0.60 -20.55 15.25
CA THR A 179 1.66 -21.18 16.04
C THR A 179 3.05 -21.07 15.40
N ALA A 180 3.15 -20.68 14.13
CA ALA A 180 4.37 -20.61 13.36
C ALA A 180 4.70 -19.18 12.88
N CYS A 181 4.19 -18.16 13.56
CA CYS A 181 4.52 -16.77 13.27
C CYS A 181 5.94 -16.43 13.74
N VAL A 182 6.69 -15.78 12.85
CA VAL A 182 8.04 -15.28 13.09
C VAL A 182 7.98 -13.76 13.21
N ASP A 183 8.62 -13.23 14.24
CA ASP A 183 8.73 -11.81 14.50
C ASP A 183 9.55 -11.12 13.38
N ILE A 184 8.99 -10.07 12.79
CA ILE A 184 9.60 -9.33 11.68
C ILE A 184 10.90 -8.65 12.12
N ALA A 185 10.93 -8.06 13.32
CA ALA A 185 12.14 -7.41 13.83
C ALA A 185 13.28 -8.41 14.08
N ARG A 186 12.94 -9.66 14.42
CA ARG A 186 13.91 -10.74 14.62
C ARG A 186 14.42 -11.29 13.29
N ALA A 187 13.55 -11.38 12.29
CA ALA A 187 13.87 -11.84 10.94
C ALA A 187 14.81 -10.87 10.20
N ALA A 188 14.69 -9.58 10.46
CA ALA A 188 15.50 -8.53 9.84
C ALA A 188 16.95 -8.45 10.38
N LYS A 189 17.29 -9.15 11.46
CA LYS A 189 18.68 -9.17 11.98
C LYS A 189 19.54 -10.10 11.13
N PRO A 190 20.67 -9.63 10.55
CA PRO A 190 21.61 -10.51 9.90
C PRO A 190 22.13 -11.54 10.91
N PRO A 191 22.42 -12.78 10.49
CA PRO A 191 22.99 -13.80 11.37
C PRO A 191 24.30 -13.29 11.96
N LYS A 192 24.45 -13.37 13.29
CA LYS A 192 25.72 -13.01 13.94
C LYS A 192 26.84 -13.86 13.33
N PRO A 193 27.97 -13.25 12.94
CA PRO A 193 29.13 -14.01 12.46
C PRO A 193 29.55 -15.01 13.56
N ARG A 194 29.60 -16.27 13.19
CA ARG A 194 30.16 -17.31 14.09
C ARG A 194 31.65 -17.06 14.15
N HIS A 195 32.15 -16.55 15.25
CA HIS A 195 33.57 -16.58 15.56
C HIS A 195 33.98 -18.04 15.72
N HIS A 196 34.77 -18.54 14.80
CA HIS A 196 35.58 -19.75 14.95
C HIS A 196 36.93 -19.37 15.51
#